data_0865b22ef7cdfd98e614e238d5daf549
#
_entry.id   0865b22ef7cdfd98e614e238d5daf549
#
_cell.length_a   1.000
_cell.length_b   1.000
_cell.length_c   1.000
_cell.angle_alpha   90.00
_cell.angle_beta   90.00
_cell.angle_gamma   90.00
#
_symmetry.space_group_name_H-M   'P 1'
#
loop_
_entity.id
_entity.type
_entity.pdbx_description
1 polymer ?
#
loop_
_entity_poly.entity_id
_entity_poly.type
_entity_poly.pdbx_seq_one_letter_code
_entity_poly.pdbx_strand_id
1 'polypeptide(L)'
;MRAWSLTLLAAAAFLLSGCGYNKLQAQDEAVKAAWSEVVNQYQRRADLIPNLVNTVKGYAAQEQKVLIGVTEARAKVGSIQVTPEVLNNPELFQKYQAAQGELTQALKSLLVVTENYPQLKSDQNFRDLQAQLEGTENRIAVARNRYITAVQDYNVTVRSFPTNITAKIFGFQVKPNFTVANETQIATPPTVSFDTTPPATPSSGSPPKQ
;
A
#
# COMPACT_ATOMS: atom_id res chain seq x y z
N MET A 1 17.51 54.88 -18.83
CA MET A 1 16.28 54.34 -18.23
C MET A 1 16.00 52.91 -18.67
N ARG A 2 16.12 52.53 -19.94
CA ARG A 2 15.85 51.16 -20.42
C ARG A 2 16.81 50.09 -19.89
N ALA A 3 18.09 50.38 -19.63
CA ALA A 3 19.03 49.40 -19.09
C ALA A 3 18.74 49.05 -17.60
N TRP A 4 18.34 50.01 -16.80
CA TRP A 4 18.00 49.82 -15.39
C TRP A 4 16.71 49.01 -15.19
N SER A 5 15.73 49.18 -16.11
CA SER A 5 14.52 48.37 -16.09
C SER A 5 14.79 46.91 -16.45
N LEU A 6 15.72 46.63 -17.36
CA LEU A 6 16.13 45.27 -17.72
C LEU A 6 16.89 44.56 -16.58
N THR A 7 17.76 45.27 -15.86
CA THR A 7 18.47 44.72 -14.70
C THR A 7 17.54 44.45 -13.53
N LEU A 8 16.58 45.33 -13.26
CA LEU A 8 15.54 45.10 -12.24
C LEU A 8 14.65 43.91 -12.59
N LEU A 9 14.27 43.74 -13.85
CA LEU A 9 13.47 42.60 -14.31
C LEU A 9 14.24 41.28 -14.19
N ALA A 10 15.55 41.28 -14.53
CA ALA A 10 16.40 40.12 -14.36
C ALA A 10 16.61 39.75 -12.88
N ALA A 11 16.84 40.73 -12.02
CA ALA A 11 16.96 40.52 -10.58
C ALA A 11 15.66 39.97 -9.94
N ALA A 12 14.50 40.49 -10.35
CA ALA A 12 13.20 39.99 -9.90
C ALA A 12 12.95 38.56 -10.37
N ALA A 13 13.32 38.19 -11.59
CA ALA A 13 13.26 36.83 -12.11
C ALA A 13 14.17 35.87 -11.34
N PHE A 14 15.35 36.30 -10.93
CA PHE A 14 16.29 35.51 -10.12
C PHE A 14 15.78 35.28 -8.70
N LEU A 15 15.15 36.26 -8.07
CA LEU A 15 14.57 36.14 -6.73
C LEU A 15 13.34 35.20 -6.71
N LEU A 16 12.54 35.22 -7.76
CA LEU A 16 11.39 34.31 -7.92
C LEU A 16 11.82 32.84 -8.14
N SER A 17 12.94 32.60 -8.80
CA SER A 17 13.45 31.25 -9.04
C SER A 17 13.95 30.56 -7.76
N GLY A 18 14.55 31.30 -6.82
CA GLY A 18 15.08 30.72 -5.57
C GLY A 18 13.99 30.16 -4.63
N CYS A 19 12.84 30.81 -4.59
CA CYS A 19 11.74 30.38 -3.73
C CYS A 19 11.10 29.05 -4.20
N GLY A 20 10.99 28.84 -5.51
CA GLY A 20 10.43 27.60 -6.09
C GLY A 20 11.35 26.39 -5.94
N TYR A 21 12.66 26.56 -6.11
CA TYR A 21 13.65 25.48 -5.96
C TYR A 21 13.70 24.93 -4.53
N ASN A 22 13.83 25.80 -3.53
CA ASN A 22 13.90 25.41 -2.12
C ASN A 22 12.64 24.66 -1.68
N LYS A 23 11.46 25.08 -2.18
CA LYS A 23 10.19 24.38 -1.90
C LYS A 23 10.16 22.98 -2.49
N LEU A 24 10.59 22.83 -3.76
CA LEU A 24 10.68 21.53 -4.42
C LEU A 24 11.65 20.59 -3.68
N GLN A 25 12.82 21.11 -3.30
CA GLN A 25 13.80 20.34 -2.55
C GLN A 25 13.27 19.86 -1.20
N ALA A 26 12.62 20.75 -0.45
CA ALA A 26 12.02 20.39 0.84
C ALA A 26 10.92 19.33 0.71
N GLN A 27 10.08 19.45 -0.33
CA GLN A 27 9.04 18.47 -0.59
C GLN A 27 9.59 17.14 -1.12
N ASP A 28 10.66 17.14 -1.92
CA ASP A 28 11.35 15.92 -2.35
C ASP A 28 11.90 15.15 -1.14
N GLU A 29 12.54 15.84 -0.21
CA GLU A 29 13.03 15.24 1.03
C GLU A 29 11.88 14.74 1.92
N ALA A 30 10.74 15.45 1.98
CA ALA A 30 9.56 15.00 2.71
C ALA A 30 8.98 13.70 2.11
N VAL A 31 8.96 13.57 0.79
CA VAL A 31 8.54 12.33 0.11
C VAL A 31 9.49 11.18 0.43
N LYS A 32 10.81 11.40 0.39
CA LYS A 32 11.82 10.39 0.75
C LYS A 32 11.67 9.94 2.20
N ALA A 33 11.46 10.88 3.12
CA ALA A 33 11.25 10.58 4.53
C ALA A 33 9.98 9.75 4.76
N ALA A 34 8.86 10.13 4.14
CA ALA A 34 7.61 9.38 4.21
C ALA A 34 7.74 7.98 3.59
N TRP A 35 8.48 7.84 2.49
CA TRP A 35 8.79 6.54 1.89
C TRP A 35 9.60 5.65 2.82
N SER A 36 10.63 6.21 3.47
CA SER A 36 11.45 5.48 4.43
C SER A 36 10.61 4.94 5.60
N GLU A 37 9.61 5.71 6.07
CA GLU A 37 8.67 5.24 7.08
C GLU A 37 7.86 4.03 6.58
N VAL A 38 7.35 4.07 5.35
CA VAL A 38 6.64 2.93 4.73
C VAL A 38 7.54 1.68 4.68
N VAL A 39 8.76 1.83 4.19
CA VAL A 39 9.74 0.72 4.07
C VAL A 39 10.06 0.13 5.44
N ASN A 40 10.26 0.97 6.47
CA ASN A 40 10.51 0.51 7.83
C ASN A 40 9.35 -0.34 8.38
N GLN A 41 8.10 0.05 8.13
CA GLN A 41 6.94 -0.74 8.57
C GLN A 41 6.82 -2.05 7.78
N TYR A 42 7.13 -2.06 6.49
CA TYR A 42 7.18 -3.28 5.69
C TYR A 42 8.30 -4.23 6.16
N GLN A 43 9.48 -3.70 6.51
CA GLN A 43 10.56 -4.50 7.08
C GLN A 43 10.13 -5.12 8.41
N ARG A 44 9.53 -4.34 9.32
CA ARG A 44 9.01 -4.85 10.59
C ARG A 44 8.02 -5.99 10.38
N ARG A 45 7.13 -5.88 9.38
CA ARG A 45 6.21 -6.97 9.02
C ARG A 45 6.96 -8.21 8.56
N ALA A 46 7.94 -8.05 7.69
CA ALA A 46 8.74 -9.16 7.16
C ALA A 46 9.54 -9.88 8.26
N ASP A 47 9.97 -9.15 9.30
CA ASP A 47 10.73 -9.70 10.42
C ASP A 47 9.87 -10.53 11.39
N LEU A 48 8.55 -10.28 11.45
CA LEU A 48 7.62 -11.07 12.26
C LEU A 48 7.30 -12.43 11.62
N ILE A 49 7.43 -12.57 10.29
CA ILE A 49 6.98 -13.73 9.54
C ILE A 49 7.68 -15.03 9.94
N PRO A 50 9.02 -15.09 10.10
CA PRO A 50 9.70 -16.33 10.49
C PRO A 50 9.18 -16.90 11.82
N ASN A 51 8.96 -16.03 12.80
CA ASN A 51 8.44 -16.44 14.10
C ASN A 51 7.00 -16.94 13.99
N LEU A 52 6.17 -16.24 13.21
CA LEU A 52 4.79 -16.65 12.94
C LEU A 52 4.73 -18.02 12.25
N VAL A 53 5.51 -18.21 11.18
CA VAL A 53 5.58 -19.48 10.44
C VAL A 53 6.05 -20.62 11.34
N ASN A 54 7.07 -20.40 12.17
CA ASN A 54 7.58 -21.43 13.09
C ASN A 54 6.54 -21.80 14.17
N THR A 55 5.84 -20.81 14.71
CA THR A 55 4.76 -21.05 15.69
C THR A 55 3.62 -21.84 15.06
N VAL A 56 3.14 -21.44 13.89
CA VAL A 56 2.07 -22.16 13.19
C VAL A 56 2.50 -23.58 12.81
N LYS A 57 3.73 -23.75 12.31
CA LYS A 57 4.28 -25.07 11.95
C LYS A 57 4.26 -26.06 13.12
N GLY A 58 4.43 -25.59 14.34
CA GLY A 58 4.39 -26.46 15.53
C GLY A 58 3.00 -27.11 15.76
N TYR A 59 1.92 -26.50 15.29
CA TYR A 59 0.55 -26.98 15.47
C TYR A 59 -0.11 -27.48 14.18
N ALA A 60 0.28 -26.93 13.04
CA ALA A 60 -0.34 -27.14 11.73
C ALA A 60 0.69 -27.52 10.66
N ALA A 61 1.57 -28.50 10.98
CA ALA A 61 2.65 -28.93 10.07
C ALA A 61 2.14 -29.48 8.73
N GLN A 62 0.91 -29.99 8.66
CA GLN A 62 0.29 -30.48 7.43
C GLN A 62 -0.07 -29.36 6.43
N GLU A 63 -0.15 -28.10 6.88
CA GLU A 63 -0.50 -26.94 6.05
C GLU A 63 0.72 -26.42 5.25
N GLN A 64 1.52 -27.34 4.74
CA GLN A 64 2.78 -27.01 4.07
C GLN A 64 2.63 -26.01 2.93
N LYS A 65 1.56 -26.14 2.12
CA LYS A 65 1.31 -25.24 0.98
C LYS A 65 1.17 -23.78 1.41
N VAL A 66 0.46 -23.54 2.50
CA VAL A 66 0.23 -22.17 3.03
C VAL A 66 1.49 -21.62 3.68
N LEU A 67 2.21 -22.44 4.45
CA LEU A 67 3.48 -22.08 5.09
C LEU A 67 4.56 -21.73 4.04
N ILE A 68 4.67 -22.56 2.99
CA ILE A 68 5.58 -22.29 1.86
C ILE A 68 5.19 -21.01 1.16
N GLY A 69 3.90 -20.82 0.83
CA GLY A 69 3.42 -19.62 0.16
C GLY A 69 3.75 -18.32 0.90
N VAL A 70 3.65 -18.31 2.23
CA VAL A 70 4.07 -17.14 3.03
C VAL A 70 5.58 -16.91 2.95
N THR A 71 6.36 -17.98 3.02
CA THR A 71 7.83 -17.89 2.96
C THR A 71 8.31 -17.41 1.59
N GLU A 72 7.71 -17.92 0.51
CA GLU A 72 8.00 -17.50 -0.87
C GLU A 72 7.59 -16.03 -1.12
N ALA A 73 6.41 -15.62 -0.67
CA ALA A 73 5.97 -14.23 -0.79
C ALA A 73 6.91 -13.28 -0.03
N ARG A 74 7.37 -13.68 1.17
CA ARG A 74 8.40 -12.92 1.92
C ARG A 74 9.71 -12.83 1.16
N ALA A 75 10.20 -13.95 0.60
CA ALA A 75 11.43 -13.98 -0.19
C ALA A 75 11.33 -13.10 -1.44
N LYS A 76 10.18 -13.09 -2.12
CA LYS A 76 9.91 -12.23 -3.28
C LYS A 76 10.00 -10.75 -2.92
N VAL A 77 9.42 -10.32 -1.80
CA VAL A 77 9.57 -8.95 -1.31
C VAL A 77 11.04 -8.62 -1.02
N GLY A 78 11.75 -9.51 -0.32
CA GLY A 78 13.16 -9.33 0.03
C GLY A 78 14.11 -9.31 -1.16
N SER A 79 13.71 -9.87 -2.30
CA SER A 79 14.52 -9.86 -3.55
C SER A 79 14.48 -8.51 -4.28
N ILE A 80 13.54 -7.63 -3.95
CA ILE A 80 13.42 -6.31 -4.57
C ILE A 80 14.24 -5.32 -3.76
N GLN A 81 15.29 -4.78 -4.36
CA GLN A 81 16.10 -3.73 -3.73
C GLN A 81 15.30 -2.42 -3.67
N VAL A 82 14.97 -1.99 -2.45
CA VAL A 82 14.21 -0.78 -2.21
C VAL A 82 15.19 0.37 -1.97
N THR A 83 15.73 0.88 -3.07
CA THR A 83 16.61 2.06 -3.08
C THR A 83 15.77 3.33 -3.35
N PRO A 84 16.32 4.55 -3.12
CA PRO A 84 15.63 5.80 -3.46
C PRO A 84 15.19 5.90 -4.92
N GLU A 85 15.83 5.17 -5.83
CA GLU A 85 15.49 5.10 -7.26
C GLU A 85 14.10 4.52 -7.51
N VAL A 86 13.54 3.74 -6.59
CA VAL A 86 12.16 3.24 -6.65
C VAL A 86 11.16 4.39 -6.78
N LEU A 87 11.45 5.55 -6.17
CA LEU A 87 10.60 6.75 -6.24
C LEU A 87 10.63 7.45 -7.59
N ASN A 88 11.60 7.13 -8.43
CA ASN A 88 11.77 7.69 -9.77
C ASN A 88 11.47 6.67 -10.88
N ASN A 89 11.12 5.43 -10.50
CA ASN A 89 10.80 4.34 -11.43
C ASN A 89 9.40 3.76 -11.13
N PRO A 90 8.36 4.18 -11.88
CA PRO A 90 7.00 3.71 -11.67
C PRO A 90 6.83 2.19 -11.78
N GLU A 91 7.56 1.53 -12.67
CA GLU A 91 7.48 0.08 -12.86
C GLU A 91 8.03 -0.67 -11.64
N LEU A 92 9.19 -0.23 -11.13
CA LEU A 92 9.79 -0.82 -9.93
C LEU A 92 8.91 -0.58 -8.70
N PHE A 93 8.31 0.61 -8.58
CA PHE A 93 7.36 0.94 -7.53
C PHE A 93 6.14 0.01 -7.57
N GLN A 94 5.53 -0.18 -8.75
CA GLN A 94 4.40 -1.08 -8.93
C GLN A 94 4.76 -2.54 -8.63
N LYS A 95 5.93 -3.00 -9.09
CA LYS A 95 6.44 -4.35 -8.79
C LYS A 95 6.58 -4.57 -7.28
N TYR A 96 7.13 -3.60 -6.57
CA TYR A 96 7.25 -3.66 -5.11
C TYR A 96 5.88 -3.66 -4.43
N GLN A 97 4.97 -2.79 -4.86
CA GLN A 97 3.59 -2.75 -4.36
C GLN A 97 2.86 -4.08 -4.57
N ALA A 98 3.00 -4.70 -5.74
CA ALA A 98 2.41 -6.00 -6.07
C ALA A 98 2.95 -7.11 -5.15
N ALA A 99 4.27 -7.17 -4.96
CA ALA A 99 4.90 -8.15 -4.06
C ALA A 99 4.43 -7.99 -2.60
N GLN A 100 4.28 -6.75 -2.12
CA GLN A 100 3.72 -6.47 -0.79
C GLN A 100 2.24 -6.90 -0.68
N GLY A 101 1.47 -6.76 -1.77
CA GLY A 101 0.10 -7.25 -1.86
C GLY A 101 0.01 -8.77 -1.80
N GLU A 102 0.87 -9.48 -2.53
CA GLU A 102 0.95 -10.95 -2.48
C GLU A 102 1.29 -11.45 -1.07
N LEU A 103 2.23 -10.81 -0.39
CA LEU A 103 2.56 -11.14 0.99
C LEU A 103 1.37 -10.93 1.93
N THR A 104 0.62 -9.85 1.75
CA THR A 104 -0.61 -9.61 2.53
C THR A 104 -1.65 -10.70 2.31
N GLN A 105 -1.84 -11.17 1.08
CA GLN A 105 -2.76 -12.27 0.77
C GLN A 105 -2.28 -13.60 1.38
N ALA A 106 -0.99 -13.90 1.29
CA ALA A 106 -0.43 -15.11 1.88
C ALA A 106 -0.62 -15.12 3.41
N LEU A 107 -0.38 -13.99 4.09
CA LEU A 107 -0.62 -13.84 5.52
C LEU A 107 -2.10 -14.00 5.89
N LYS A 108 -3.02 -13.44 5.12
CA LYS A 108 -4.46 -13.65 5.31
C LYS A 108 -4.84 -15.11 5.17
N SER A 109 -4.33 -15.81 4.16
CA SER A 109 -4.56 -17.24 3.98
C SER A 109 -4.03 -18.06 5.16
N LEU A 110 -2.86 -17.70 5.71
CA LEU A 110 -2.32 -18.35 6.90
C LEU A 110 -3.25 -18.14 8.11
N LEU A 111 -3.74 -16.92 8.34
CA LEU A 111 -4.65 -16.63 9.45
C LEU A 111 -5.97 -17.38 9.32
N VAL A 112 -6.53 -17.51 8.11
CA VAL A 112 -7.75 -18.31 7.87
C VAL A 112 -7.53 -19.78 8.23
N VAL A 113 -6.38 -20.36 7.86
CA VAL A 113 -6.07 -21.75 8.22
C VAL A 113 -5.98 -21.95 9.73
N THR A 114 -5.44 -20.97 10.47
CA THR A 114 -5.32 -21.08 11.93
C THR A 114 -6.67 -21.22 12.66
N GLU A 115 -7.78 -20.84 12.00
CA GLU A 115 -9.13 -21.02 12.54
C GLU A 115 -9.47 -22.50 12.81
N ASN A 116 -8.87 -23.42 12.05
CA ASN A 116 -9.08 -24.87 12.22
C ASN A 116 -8.26 -25.48 13.37
N TYR A 117 -7.41 -24.69 14.05
CA TYR A 117 -6.48 -25.14 15.08
C TYR A 117 -6.71 -24.40 16.41
N PRO A 118 -7.72 -24.80 17.23
CA PRO A 118 -8.06 -24.10 18.46
C PRO A 118 -6.92 -24.02 19.48
N GLN A 119 -6.04 -25.03 19.49
CA GLN A 119 -4.86 -25.07 20.38
C GLN A 119 -3.84 -24.00 20.00
N LEU A 120 -3.62 -23.76 18.69
CA LEU A 120 -2.78 -22.67 18.19
C LEU A 120 -3.38 -21.30 18.57
N LYS A 121 -4.69 -21.13 18.41
CA LYS A 121 -5.37 -19.88 18.78
C LYS A 121 -5.28 -19.57 20.28
N SER A 122 -5.15 -20.58 21.13
CA SER A 122 -4.96 -20.41 22.57
C SER A 122 -3.49 -20.22 22.97
N ASP A 123 -2.54 -20.45 22.08
CA ASP A 123 -1.10 -20.22 22.31
C ASP A 123 -0.80 -18.74 22.50
N GLN A 124 -0.09 -18.40 23.58
CA GLN A 124 0.19 -17.00 23.92
C GLN A 124 1.12 -16.35 22.88
N ASN A 125 2.16 -17.07 22.42
CA ASN A 125 3.10 -16.54 21.44
C ASN A 125 2.41 -16.25 20.11
N PHE A 126 1.47 -17.11 19.69
CA PHE A 126 0.68 -16.88 18.49
C PHE A 126 -0.17 -15.61 18.59
N ARG A 127 -0.89 -15.44 19.71
CA ARG A 127 -1.71 -14.23 19.95
C ARG A 127 -0.88 -12.95 19.97
N ASP A 128 0.29 -12.99 20.61
CA ASP A 128 1.19 -11.84 20.66
C ASP A 128 1.74 -11.49 19.28
N LEU A 129 2.10 -12.49 18.47
CA LEU A 129 2.55 -12.29 17.08
C LEU A 129 1.43 -11.76 16.19
N GLN A 130 0.22 -12.28 16.35
CA GLN A 130 -0.96 -11.79 15.63
C GLN A 130 -1.24 -10.32 15.97
N ALA A 131 -1.25 -9.95 17.25
CA ALA A 131 -1.44 -8.56 17.69
C ALA A 131 -0.35 -7.62 17.16
N GLN A 132 0.91 -8.09 17.14
CA GLN A 132 2.02 -7.31 16.57
C GLN A 132 1.88 -7.14 15.06
N LEU A 133 1.41 -8.18 14.35
CA LEU A 133 1.16 -8.12 12.91
C LEU A 133 0.04 -7.13 12.58
N GLU A 134 -1.10 -7.23 13.27
CA GLU A 134 -2.24 -6.31 13.12
C GLU A 134 -1.84 -4.86 13.43
N GLY A 135 -1.10 -4.64 14.51
CA GLY A 135 -0.55 -3.33 14.83
C GLY A 135 0.43 -2.80 13.78
N THR A 136 1.17 -3.69 13.12
CA THR A 136 2.07 -3.32 12.02
C THR A 136 1.30 -2.97 10.75
N GLU A 137 0.24 -3.72 10.41
CA GLU A 137 -0.63 -3.39 9.26
C GLU A 137 -1.28 -2.01 9.44
N ASN A 138 -1.76 -1.68 10.65
CA ASN A 138 -2.29 -0.35 10.94
C ASN A 138 -1.22 0.75 10.74
N ARG A 139 0.01 0.52 11.18
CA ARG A 139 1.12 1.47 10.95
C ARG A 139 1.49 1.59 9.48
N ILE A 140 1.47 0.49 8.72
CA ILE A 140 1.66 0.51 7.25
C ILE A 140 0.59 1.39 6.61
N ALA A 141 -0.68 1.24 6.98
CA ALA A 141 -1.76 2.07 6.43
C ALA A 141 -1.54 3.57 6.71
N VAL A 142 -1.15 3.92 7.93
CA VAL A 142 -0.85 5.32 8.31
C VAL A 142 0.37 5.84 7.54
N ALA A 143 1.45 5.08 7.47
CA ALA A 143 2.67 5.47 6.73
C ALA A 143 2.39 5.66 5.23
N ARG A 144 1.61 4.76 4.62
CA ARG A 144 1.17 4.91 3.22
C ARG A 144 0.35 6.19 3.00
N ASN A 145 -0.58 6.51 3.90
CA ASN A 145 -1.36 7.74 3.79
C ASN A 145 -0.48 8.99 3.87
N ARG A 146 0.52 9.01 4.76
CA ARG A 146 1.50 10.11 4.83
C ARG A 146 2.31 10.24 3.53
N TYR A 147 2.77 9.12 2.98
CA TYR A 147 3.46 9.10 1.70
C TYR A 147 2.56 9.63 0.56
N ILE A 148 1.30 9.18 0.48
CA ILE A 148 0.32 9.63 -0.53
C ILE A 148 0.17 11.16 -0.48
N THR A 149 0.01 11.72 0.71
CA THR A 149 -0.12 13.18 0.91
C THR A 149 1.16 13.91 0.48
N ALA A 150 2.32 13.44 0.92
CA ALA A 150 3.60 14.06 0.56
C ALA A 150 3.86 14.05 -0.96
N VAL A 151 3.56 12.93 -1.63
CA VAL A 151 3.67 12.81 -3.10
C VAL A 151 2.67 13.72 -3.81
N GLN A 152 1.44 13.82 -3.30
CA GLN A 152 0.43 14.71 -3.87
C GLN A 152 0.90 16.17 -3.82
N ASP A 153 1.34 16.65 -2.68
CA ASP A 153 1.84 18.02 -2.48
C ASP A 153 3.04 18.31 -3.38
N TYR A 154 3.99 17.38 -3.45
CA TYR A 154 5.15 17.49 -4.33
C TYR A 154 4.73 17.53 -5.80
N ASN A 155 3.93 16.59 -6.26
CA ASN A 155 3.50 16.49 -7.66
C ASN A 155 2.66 17.70 -8.10
N VAL A 156 1.85 18.28 -7.22
CA VAL A 156 1.13 19.52 -7.48
C VAL A 156 2.13 20.65 -7.68
N THR A 157 3.13 20.79 -6.80
CA THR A 157 4.14 21.85 -6.91
C THR A 157 4.99 21.71 -8.17
N VAL A 158 5.41 20.48 -8.54
CA VAL A 158 6.16 20.20 -9.79
C VAL A 158 5.39 20.65 -11.04
N ARG A 159 4.06 20.54 -11.02
CA ARG A 159 3.21 20.87 -12.18
C ARG A 159 2.66 22.28 -12.17
N SER A 160 2.70 22.98 -11.03
CA SER A 160 2.15 24.33 -10.88
C SER A 160 3.06 25.41 -11.45
N PHE A 161 2.49 26.40 -12.12
CA PHE A 161 3.22 27.60 -12.56
C PHE A 161 3.43 28.55 -11.35
N PRO A 162 4.61 29.21 -11.24
CA PRO A 162 5.78 29.17 -12.11
C PRO A 162 6.78 28.04 -11.79
N THR A 163 6.57 27.26 -10.74
CA THR A 163 7.49 26.23 -10.20
C THR A 163 7.79 25.11 -11.21
N ASN A 164 6.85 24.84 -12.13
CA ASN A 164 7.05 23.85 -13.21
C ASN A 164 8.23 24.20 -14.14
N ILE A 165 8.58 25.48 -14.30
CA ILE A 165 9.74 25.91 -15.06
C ILE A 165 11.01 25.52 -14.30
N THR A 166 11.07 25.82 -13.01
CA THR A 166 12.16 25.43 -12.12
C THR A 166 12.31 23.91 -12.10
N ALA A 167 11.19 23.18 -11.98
CA ALA A 167 11.20 21.71 -11.97
C ALA A 167 11.84 21.13 -13.24
N LYS A 168 11.50 21.66 -14.42
CA LYS A 168 12.09 21.22 -15.70
C LYS A 168 13.59 21.53 -15.78
N ILE A 169 14.03 22.70 -15.34
CA ILE A 169 15.44 23.12 -15.41
C ILE A 169 16.31 22.23 -14.51
N PHE A 170 15.83 21.90 -13.31
CA PHE A 170 16.57 21.14 -12.32
C PHE A 170 16.26 19.63 -12.33
N GLY A 171 15.43 19.14 -13.25
CA GLY A 171 15.16 17.73 -13.44
C GLY A 171 14.24 17.10 -12.41
N PHE A 172 13.43 17.89 -11.69
CA PHE A 172 12.41 17.35 -10.78
C PHE A 172 11.27 16.72 -11.59
N GLN A 173 11.01 15.43 -11.32
CA GLN A 173 9.96 14.65 -11.99
C GLN A 173 8.83 14.31 -11.02
N VAL A 174 7.65 14.08 -11.57
CA VAL A 174 6.52 13.54 -10.78
C VAL A 174 6.86 12.17 -10.23
N LYS A 175 6.45 11.91 -8.99
CA LYS A 175 6.71 10.64 -8.31
C LYS A 175 5.48 9.74 -8.36
N PRO A 176 5.68 8.41 -8.40
CA PRO A 176 4.60 7.44 -8.36
C PRO A 176 3.88 7.48 -7.01
N ASN A 177 2.60 7.17 -7.03
CA ASN A 177 1.79 7.08 -5.83
C ASN A 177 1.18 5.68 -5.69
N PHE A 178 0.74 5.33 -4.49
CA PHE A 178 -0.01 4.10 -4.30
C PHE A 178 -1.34 4.18 -5.05
N THR A 179 -1.61 3.15 -5.86
CA THR A 179 -2.90 2.93 -6.51
C THR A 179 -3.64 1.80 -5.81
N VAL A 180 -4.96 1.85 -5.86
CA VAL A 180 -5.77 0.73 -5.34
C VAL A 180 -5.70 -0.40 -6.37
N ALA A 181 -5.24 -1.58 -5.94
CA ALA A 181 -4.99 -2.71 -6.84
C ALA A 181 -6.24 -3.19 -7.63
N ASN A 182 -7.43 -2.73 -7.26
CA ASN A 182 -8.71 -3.13 -7.85
C ASN A 182 -9.63 -1.92 -8.12
N GLU A 183 -9.10 -0.84 -8.68
CA GLU A 183 -9.89 0.36 -9.00
C GLU A 183 -11.14 0.04 -9.84
N THR A 184 -11.01 -0.87 -10.81
CA THR A 184 -12.12 -1.35 -11.64
C THR A 184 -13.17 -2.17 -10.89
N GLN A 185 -12.79 -2.90 -9.84
CA GLN A 185 -13.73 -3.67 -9.02
C GLN A 185 -14.43 -2.79 -7.96
N ILE A 186 -13.75 -1.76 -7.47
CA ILE A 186 -14.33 -0.82 -6.50
C ILE A 186 -15.27 0.16 -7.19
N ALA A 187 -15.02 0.47 -8.46
CA ALA A 187 -15.88 1.34 -9.28
C ALA A 187 -17.23 0.69 -9.65
N THR A 188 -17.35 -0.65 -9.53
CA THR A 188 -18.61 -1.37 -9.77
C THR A 188 -19.25 -1.65 -8.40
N PRO A 189 -20.38 -1.00 -8.04
CA PRO A 189 -21.09 -1.34 -6.82
C PRO A 189 -21.51 -2.82 -6.85
N PRO A 190 -21.38 -3.56 -5.73
CA PRO A 190 -21.87 -4.92 -5.68
C PRO A 190 -23.39 -4.93 -5.95
N THR A 191 -23.81 -5.67 -6.97
CA THR A 191 -25.23 -5.91 -7.22
C THR A 191 -25.78 -6.79 -6.11
N VAL A 192 -26.54 -6.20 -5.21
CA VAL A 192 -27.31 -6.94 -4.19
C VAL A 192 -28.59 -7.40 -4.88
N SER A 193 -28.66 -8.66 -5.31
CA SER A 193 -29.90 -9.29 -5.72
C SER A 193 -30.63 -9.82 -4.49
N PHE A 194 -31.69 -9.17 -4.11
CA PHE A 194 -32.64 -9.76 -3.16
C PHE A 194 -33.50 -10.74 -3.96
N ASP A 195 -33.24 -12.03 -3.85
CA ASP A 195 -34.16 -13.06 -4.36
C ASP A 195 -35.45 -13.00 -3.55
N THR A 196 -36.40 -12.23 -4.07
CA THR A 196 -37.79 -12.28 -3.62
C THR A 196 -38.51 -13.45 -4.31
N THR A 197 -38.08 -14.67 -4.02
CA THR A 197 -38.89 -15.85 -4.32
C THR A 197 -39.99 -15.93 -3.26
N PRO A 198 -41.27 -15.70 -3.60
CA PRO A 198 -42.35 -15.89 -2.63
C PRO A 198 -42.34 -17.34 -2.17
N PRO A 199 -42.59 -17.64 -0.86
CA PRO A 199 -42.68 -19.01 -0.39
C PRO A 199 -43.80 -19.73 -1.15
N ALA A 200 -43.45 -20.89 -1.73
CA ALA A 200 -44.39 -21.74 -2.42
C ALA A 200 -45.61 -22.05 -1.54
N THR A 201 -46.79 -21.62 -1.94
CA THR A 201 -48.04 -21.97 -1.31
C THR A 201 -48.20 -23.52 -1.32
N PRO A 202 -48.45 -24.15 -0.16
CA PRO A 202 -48.70 -25.58 -0.13
C PRO A 202 -49.97 -25.89 -0.93
N SER A 203 -49.82 -26.70 -2.01
CA SER A 203 -50.96 -27.19 -2.78
C SER A 203 -51.90 -27.99 -1.86
N SER A 204 -53.11 -27.49 -1.72
CA SER A 204 -54.20 -28.18 -1.03
C SER A 204 -54.47 -29.52 -1.71
N GLY A 205 -54.14 -30.62 -1.00
CA GLY A 205 -54.47 -31.98 -1.44
C GLY A 205 -55.97 -32.15 -1.61
N SER A 206 -56.38 -32.65 -2.76
CA SER A 206 -57.74 -33.09 -3.04
C SER A 206 -58.10 -34.31 -2.13
N PRO A 207 -59.29 -34.37 -1.57
CA PRO A 207 -59.73 -35.51 -0.77
C PRO A 207 -59.95 -36.76 -1.62
N PRO A 208 -59.77 -37.99 -1.08
CA PRO A 208 -60.00 -39.23 -1.80
C PRO A 208 -61.49 -39.45 -2.04
N LYS A 209 -61.86 -39.80 -3.29
CA LYS A 209 -63.20 -40.30 -3.64
C LYS A 209 -63.35 -41.71 -3.12
N GLN A 210 -64.48 -41.96 -2.41
CA GLN A 210 -65.03 -43.29 -2.08
C GLN A 210 -65.50 -44.01 -3.36
#